data_1ca7afe33c9002894ccf987bd24836d5
#
_entry.id   1ca7afe33c9002894ccf987bd24836d5
#
_cell.length_a   1.000
_cell.length_b   1.000
_cell.length_c   1.000
_cell.angle_alpha   90.00
_cell.angle_beta   90.00
_cell.angle_gamma   90.00
#
_symmetry.space_group_name_H-M   'P 1'
#
loop_
_entity.id
_entity.type
_entity.pdbx_description
1 polymer ?
#
loop_
_entity_poly.entity_id
_entity_poly.type
_entity_poly.pdbx_seq_one_letter_code
_entity_poly.pdbx_strand_id
1 'polypeptide(L)'
;MAKKLRKMLGDVNAPSTVALMRLIDTQGKKTICNWCIDYAEAKILPIFEKHCPHDPRPRNALKAARDYLDGKVKFPVVKNIILNECHAAARELEANPVAQAAARACGQASAVVHTLSHSLGLYFYGAAAIAYDRAGLNANAEVYNQIAEEVCAEMTAALQAVAVEDEPDPVRIKWNC
;
A
#
# COMPACT_ATOMS: atom_id res chain seq x y z
N MET A 1 22.10 -10.09 -19.36
CA MET A 1 20.80 -9.39 -19.35
C MET A 1 20.47 -8.97 -17.92
N ALA A 2 20.15 -7.71 -17.66
CA ALA A 2 19.71 -7.28 -16.34
C ALA A 2 18.41 -8.01 -15.97
N LYS A 3 18.36 -8.60 -14.77
CA LYS A 3 17.18 -9.33 -14.28
C LYS A 3 16.01 -8.33 -14.15
N LYS A 4 14.89 -8.61 -14.81
CA LYS A 4 13.70 -7.75 -14.70
C LYS A 4 13.22 -7.72 -13.26
N LEU A 5 13.12 -6.54 -12.66
CA LEU A 5 12.60 -6.35 -11.31
C LEU A 5 11.13 -6.76 -11.22
N ARG A 6 10.76 -7.38 -10.11
CA ARG A 6 9.36 -7.68 -9.81
C ARG A 6 8.62 -6.39 -9.46
N LYS A 7 7.42 -6.23 -9.99
CA LYS A 7 6.57 -5.07 -9.66
C LYS A 7 6.07 -5.09 -8.22
N MET A 8 5.92 -6.28 -7.66
CA MET A 8 5.44 -6.57 -6.30
C MET A 8 6.37 -7.56 -5.64
N LEU A 9 6.53 -7.47 -4.33
CA LEU A 9 7.24 -8.41 -3.48
C LEU A 9 6.29 -9.00 -2.43
N GLY A 10 6.69 -10.10 -1.82
CA GLY A 10 5.88 -10.88 -0.91
C GLY A 10 5.21 -12.07 -1.61
N ASP A 11 4.64 -12.94 -0.80
CA ASP A 11 3.91 -14.14 -1.23
C ASP A 11 2.55 -14.18 -0.52
N VAL A 12 1.47 -14.24 -1.30
CA VAL A 12 0.10 -14.30 -0.77
C VAL A 12 -0.14 -15.54 0.09
N ASN A 13 0.59 -16.62 -0.16
CA ASN A 13 0.47 -17.89 0.57
C ASN A 13 1.44 -18.00 1.76
N ALA A 14 2.31 -17.01 1.97
CA ALA A 14 3.20 -17.01 3.13
C ALA A 14 2.37 -16.99 4.44
N PRO A 15 2.79 -17.73 5.48
CA PRO A 15 2.08 -17.73 6.75
C PRO A 15 1.90 -16.34 7.37
N SER A 16 2.87 -15.45 7.21
CA SER A 16 2.83 -14.06 7.64
C SER A 16 1.73 -13.27 6.92
N THR A 17 1.64 -13.41 5.60
CA THR A 17 0.60 -12.76 4.78
C THR A 17 -0.78 -13.29 5.12
N VAL A 18 -0.93 -14.61 5.27
CA VAL A 18 -2.20 -15.23 5.69
C VAL A 18 -2.62 -14.76 7.09
N ALA A 19 -1.66 -14.60 8.01
CA ALA A 19 -1.95 -14.06 9.34
C ALA A 19 -2.41 -12.60 9.28
N LEU A 20 -1.79 -11.76 8.44
CA LEU A 20 -2.22 -10.38 8.20
C LEU A 20 -3.64 -10.34 7.61
N MET A 21 -3.95 -11.17 6.61
CA MET A 21 -5.29 -11.27 6.02
C MET A 21 -6.34 -11.61 7.07
N ARG A 22 -6.05 -12.58 7.95
CA ARG A 22 -6.95 -12.98 9.04
C ARG A 22 -7.17 -11.85 10.04
N LEU A 23 -6.13 -11.09 10.36
CA LEU A 23 -6.25 -9.93 11.24
C LEU A 23 -7.12 -8.84 10.60
N ILE A 24 -6.93 -8.55 9.31
CA ILE A 24 -7.77 -7.61 8.56
C ILE A 24 -9.23 -8.03 8.61
N ASP A 25 -9.53 -9.32 8.43
CA ASP A 25 -10.92 -9.86 8.47
C ASP A 25 -11.58 -9.75 9.85
N THR A 26 -10.84 -9.43 10.92
CA THR A 26 -11.43 -9.16 12.26
C THR A 26 -11.79 -7.68 12.46
N GLN A 27 -11.46 -6.79 11.53
CA GLN A 27 -11.59 -5.36 11.70
C GLN A 27 -12.69 -4.74 10.82
N GLY A 28 -13.20 -3.60 11.24
CA GLY A 28 -14.17 -2.82 10.49
C GLY A 28 -13.53 -2.02 9.36
N LYS A 29 -14.32 -1.66 8.33
CA LYS A 29 -13.87 -0.91 7.16
C LYS A 29 -13.10 0.36 7.52
N LYS A 30 -13.59 1.14 8.49
CA LYS A 30 -12.97 2.41 8.88
C LYS A 30 -11.56 2.21 9.44
N THR A 31 -11.39 1.20 10.31
CA THR A 31 -10.09 0.85 10.89
C THR A 31 -9.10 0.46 9.80
N ILE A 32 -9.51 -0.41 8.87
CA ILE A 32 -8.65 -0.87 7.77
C ILE A 32 -8.25 0.30 6.86
N CYS A 33 -9.21 1.15 6.48
CA CYS A 33 -8.92 2.29 5.60
C CYS A 33 -7.94 3.27 6.26
N ASN A 34 -8.16 3.65 7.52
CA ASN A 34 -7.26 4.55 8.24
C ASN A 34 -5.87 3.94 8.39
N TRP A 35 -5.78 2.69 8.82
CA TRP A 35 -4.50 1.98 8.93
C TRP A 35 -3.72 1.98 7.62
N CYS A 36 -4.36 1.67 6.49
CA CYS A 36 -3.69 1.66 5.18
C CYS A 36 -3.19 3.06 4.80
N ILE A 37 -3.99 4.10 5.00
CA ILE A 37 -3.61 5.47 4.68
C ILE A 37 -2.47 5.93 5.60
N ASP A 38 -2.59 5.71 6.91
CA ASP A 38 -1.57 6.08 7.90
C ASP A 38 -0.23 5.39 7.60
N TYR A 39 -0.25 4.10 7.28
CA TYR A 39 0.96 3.36 6.92
C TYR A 39 1.60 3.91 5.64
N ALA A 40 0.80 4.17 4.62
CA ALA A 40 1.29 4.72 3.36
C ALA A 40 1.88 6.13 3.54
N GLU A 41 1.24 7.01 4.32
CA GLU A 41 1.74 8.35 4.64
C GLU A 41 3.06 8.29 5.44
N ALA A 42 3.18 7.37 6.38
CA ALA A 42 4.35 7.28 7.25
C ALA A 42 5.55 6.57 6.60
N LYS A 43 5.32 5.56 5.76
CA LYS A 43 6.38 4.64 5.30
C LYS A 43 6.62 4.67 3.79
N ILE A 44 5.61 4.96 2.98
CA ILE A 44 5.69 4.83 1.53
C ILE A 44 5.81 6.20 0.84
N LEU A 45 4.97 7.14 1.22
CA LEU A 45 4.97 8.48 0.65
C LEU A 45 6.33 9.18 0.76
N PRO A 46 7.07 9.11 1.90
CA PRO A 46 8.41 9.69 1.99
C PRO A 46 9.40 9.10 0.98
N ILE A 47 9.27 7.81 0.63
CA ILE A 47 10.10 7.19 -0.41
C ILE A 47 9.79 7.82 -1.77
N PHE A 48 8.50 7.97 -2.10
CA PHE A 48 8.11 8.63 -3.34
C PHE A 48 8.64 10.06 -3.43
N GLU A 49 8.44 10.86 -2.39
CA GLU A 49 8.83 12.28 -2.36
C GLU A 49 10.35 12.49 -2.38
N LYS A 50 11.12 11.54 -1.85
CA LYS A 50 12.59 11.54 -1.98
C LYS A 50 13.03 11.47 -3.46
N HIS A 51 12.31 10.73 -4.28
CA HIS A 51 12.61 10.54 -5.71
C HIS A 51 11.90 11.56 -6.62
N CYS A 52 10.73 12.03 -6.22
CA CYS A 52 9.86 12.93 -6.98
C CYS A 52 9.33 14.08 -6.10
N PRO A 53 10.22 14.98 -5.61
CA PRO A 53 9.87 15.96 -4.57
C PRO A 53 8.84 17.02 -5.02
N HIS A 54 8.63 17.16 -6.33
CA HIS A 54 7.70 18.15 -6.89
C HIS A 54 6.41 17.52 -7.46
N ASP A 55 6.21 16.22 -7.27
CA ASP A 55 5.00 15.53 -7.75
C ASP A 55 4.05 15.25 -6.57
N PRO A 56 2.97 16.01 -6.42
CA PRO A 56 2.05 15.87 -5.30
C PRO A 56 1.00 14.75 -5.51
N ARG A 57 0.95 14.11 -6.68
CA ARG A 57 -0.15 13.21 -7.07
C ARG A 57 -0.40 12.05 -6.09
N PRO A 58 0.60 11.31 -5.57
CA PRO A 58 0.36 10.27 -4.56
C PRO A 58 -0.13 10.85 -3.22
N ARG A 59 0.41 12.00 -2.79
CA ARG A 59 -0.07 12.70 -1.59
C ARG A 59 -1.53 13.13 -1.75
N ASN A 60 -1.89 13.68 -2.90
CA ASN A 60 -3.26 14.09 -3.20
C ASN A 60 -4.24 12.91 -3.15
N ALA A 61 -3.82 11.72 -3.62
CA ALA A 61 -4.67 10.54 -3.59
C ALA A 61 -4.94 10.07 -2.15
N LEU A 62 -3.92 10.02 -1.29
CA LEU A 62 -4.08 9.68 0.14
C LEU A 62 -4.97 10.70 0.85
N LYS A 63 -4.75 12.00 0.60
CA LYS A 63 -5.59 13.07 1.14
C LYS A 63 -7.04 12.94 0.69
N ALA A 64 -7.29 12.69 -0.59
CA ALA A 64 -8.64 12.52 -1.12
C ALA A 64 -9.36 11.32 -0.51
N ALA A 65 -8.63 10.21 -0.27
CA ALA A 65 -9.19 9.05 0.42
C ALA A 65 -9.58 9.38 1.87
N ARG A 66 -8.77 10.15 2.58
CA ARG A 66 -9.09 10.63 3.93
C ARG A 66 -10.27 11.58 3.93
N ASP A 67 -10.30 12.55 3.01
CA ASP A 67 -11.43 13.48 2.87
C ASP A 67 -12.75 12.75 2.55
N TYR A 68 -12.68 11.62 1.83
CA TYR A 68 -13.84 10.74 1.60
C TYR A 68 -14.31 10.06 2.89
N LEU A 69 -13.39 9.53 3.68
CA LEU A 69 -13.73 8.89 4.97
C LEU A 69 -14.35 9.90 5.95
N ASP A 70 -13.94 11.16 5.87
CA ASP A 70 -14.49 12.27 6.64
C ASP A 70 -15.81 12.82 6.06
N GLY A 71 -16.30 12.31 4.94
CA GLY A 71 -17.52 12.79 4.28
C GLY A 71 -17.40 14.13 3.56
N LYS A 72 -16.17 14.65 3.38
CA LYS A 72 -15.92 15.96 2.74
C LYS A 72 -16.03 15.91 1.22
N VAL A 73 -15.73 14.77 0.62
CA VAL A 73 -15.79 14.56 -0.83
C VAL A 73 -16.54 13.27 -1.16
N LYS A 74 -17.10 13.20 -2.39
CA LYS A 74 -17.77 11.99 -2.89
C LYS A 74 -16.79 11.06 -3.59
N PHE A 75 -17.09 9.76 -3.62
CA PHE A 75 -16.23 8.72 -4.21
C PHE A 75 -15.80 9.00 -5.67
N PRO A 76 -16.63 9.54 -6.59
CA PRO A 76 -16.16 9.86 -7.95
C PRO A 76 -14.95 10.79 -8.00
N VAL A 77 -14.83 11.72 -7.05
CA VAL A 77 -13.67 12.63 -6.94
C VAL A 77 -12.42 11.82 -6.58
N VAL A 78 -12.51 10.97 -5.56
CA VAL A 78 -11.40 10.09 -5.13
C VAL A 78 -10.98 9.15 -6.25
N LYS A 79 -11.95 8.50 -6.91
CA LYS A 79 -11.69 7.60 -8.04
C LYS A 79 -10.93 8.30 -9.16
N ASN A 80 -11.33 9.53 -9.51
CA ASN A 80 -10.65 10.31 -10.54
C ASN A 80 -9.20 10.59 -10.18
N ILE A 81 -8.93 11.03 -8.94
CA ILE A 81 -7.57 11.33 -8.46
C ILE A 81 -6.72 10.06 -8.44
N ILE A 82 -7.24 8.92 -7.97
CA ILE A 82 -6.51 7.65 -7.96
C ILE A 82 -6.13 7.24 -9.40
N LEU A 83 -7.09 7.21 -10.32
CA LEU A 83 -6.89 6.68 -11.67
C LEU A 83 -6.09 7.61 -12.57
N ASN A 84 -6.43 8.90 -12.57
CA ASN A 84 -5.92 9.86 -13.54
C ASN A 84 -4.73 10.68 -13.04
N GLU A 85 -4.46 10.65 -11.72
CA GLU A 85 -3.29 11.29 -11.14
C GLU A 85 -2.31 10.26 -10.57
N CYS A 86 -2.64 9.56 -9.48
CA CYS A 86 -1.71 8.68 -8.78
C CYS A 86 -1.24 7.50 -9.66
N HIS A 87 -2.15 6.80 -10.32
CA HIS A 87 -1.76 5.71 -11.23
C HIS A 87 -1.12 6.24 -12.52
N ALA A 88 -1.44 7.45 -12.97
CA ALA A 88 -0.74 8.09 -14.07
C ALA A 88 0.72 8.36 -13.70
N ALA A 89 0.98 8.93 -12.50
CA ALA A 89 2.34 9.11 -11.99
C ALA A 89 3.13 7.80 -12.02
N ALA A 90 2.54 6.71 -11.56
CA ALA A 90 3.19 5.41 -11.56
C ALA A 90 3.52 4.90 -12.99
N ARG A 91 2.66 5.17 -13.98
CA ARG A 91 2.91 4.78 -15.38
C ARG A 91 4.06 5.56 -16.02
N GLU A 92 4.21 6.82 -15.65
CA GLU A 92 5.26 7.71 -16.16
C GLU A 92 6.65 7.37 -15.59
N LEU A 93 6.74 6.61 -14.51
CA LEU A 93 7.96 6.33 -13.75
C LEU A 93 8.60 4.97 -14.09
N GLU A 94 8.47 4.46 -15.31
CA GLU A 94 9.07 3.17 -15.69
C GLU A 94 10.60 3.13 -15.52
N ALA A 95 11.28 4.27 -15.70
CA ALA A 95 12.71 4.39 -15.51
C ALA A 95 13.14 4.49 -14.03
N ASN A 96 12.20 4.68 -13.10
CA ASN A 96 12.44 4.75 -11.65
C ASN A 96 11.59 3.72 -10.90
N PRO A 97 12.03 2.46 -10.79
CA PRO A 97 11.26 1.40 -10.17
C PRO A 97 10.89 1.65 -8.70
N VAL A 98 11.72 2.38 -7.96
CA VAL A 98 11.46 2.74 -6.55
C VAL A 98 10.25 3.66 -6.46
N ALA A 99 10.30 4.79 -7.16
CA ALA A 99 9.22 5.76 -7.18
C ALA A 99 7.93 5.17 -7.80
N GLN A 100 8.06 4.35 -8.84
CA GLN A 100 6.94 3.67 -9.46
C GLN A 100 6.21 2.75 -8.47
N ALA A 101 6.97 1.94 -7.71
CA ALA A 101 6.38 1.04 -6.71
C ALA A 101 5.72 1.84 -5.57
N ALA A 102 6.36 2.91 -5.10
CA ALA A 102 5.81 3.79 -4.07
C ALA A 102 4.51 4.48 -4.52
N ALA A 103 4.45 5.01 -5.76
CA ALA A 103 3.23 5.59 -6.31
C ALA A 103 2.10 4.57 -6.41
N ARG A 104 2.39 3.33 -6.85
CA ARG A 104 1.41 2.24 -6.88
C ARG A 104 0.89 1.89 -5.49
N ALA A 105 1.78 1.80 -4.50
CA ALA A 105 1.40 1.50 -3.12
C ALA A 105 0.49 2.60 -2.53
N CYS A 106 0.80 3.89 -2.76
CA CYS A 106 -0.07 5.00 -2.36
C CYS A 106 -1.44 4.93 -3.07
N GLY A 107 -1.47 4.57 -4.35
CA GLY A 107 -2.71 4.36 -5.09
C GLY A 107 -3.56 3.21 -4.52
N GLN A 108 -2.92 2.09 -4.12
CA GLN A 108 -3.60 0.98 -3.46
C GLN A 108 -4.15 1.39 -2.10
N ALA A 109 -3.34 2.07 -1.26
CA ALA A 109 -3.79 2.57 0.03
C ALA A 109 -5.00 3.52 -0.08
N SER A 110 -5.01 4.37 -1.10
CA SER A 110 -6.15 5.27 -1.37
C SER A 110 -7.38 4.50 -1.86
N ALA A 111 -7.19 3.44 -2.65
CA ALA A 111 -8.29 2.64 -3.22
C ALA A 111 -8.98 1.73 -2.20
N VAL A 112 -8.39 1.50 -1.02
CA VAL A 112 -8.98 0.69 0.06
C VAL A 112 -10.36 1.23 0.48
N VAL A 113 -10.61 2.54 0.40
CA VAL A 113 -11.91 3.13 0.72
C VAL A 113 -13.06 2.59 -0.14
N HIS A 114 -12.73 2.02 -1.28
CA HIS A 114 -13.67 1.40 -2.21
C HIS A 114 -13.61 -0.14 -2.15
N THR A 115 -12.41 -0.70 -2.16
CA THR A 115 -12.21 -2.16 -2.22
C THR A 115 -11.13 -2.57 -1.22
N LEU A 116 -11.53 -3.23 -0.15
CA LEU A 116 -10.66 -3.53 0.99
C LEU A 116 -9.48 -4.48 0.66
N SER A 117 -9.62 -5.33 -0.36
CA SER A 117 -8.51 -6.20 -0.82
C SER A 117 -7.31 -5.41 -1.35
N HIS A 118 -7.46 -4.11 -1.67
CA HIS A 118 -6.32 -3.24 -1.99
C HIS A 118 -5.33 -3.05 -0.83
N SER A 119 -5.70 -3.42 0.40
CA SER A 119 -4.77 -3.49 1.53
C SER A 119 -3.59 -4.44 1.28
N LEU A 120 -3.81 -5.57 0.60
CA LEU A 120 -2.72 -6.43 0.13
C LEU A 120 -1.92 -5.81 -1.02
N GLY A 121 -2.56 -5.05 -1.90
CA GLY A 121 -1.87 -4.29 -2.93
C GLY A 121 -0.91 -3.27 -2.31
N LEU A 122 -1.33 -2.59 -1.24
CA LEU A 122 -0.44 -1.73 -0.45
C LEU A 122 0.77 -2.51 0.07
N TYR A 123 0.56 -3.69 0.65
CA TYR A 123 1.65 -4.53 1.13
C TYR A 123 2.63 -4.90 0.01
N PHE A 124 2.15 -5.48 -1.08
CA PHE A 124 3.01 -6.00 -2.14
C PHE A 124 3.78 -4.92 -2.88
N TYR A 125 3.15 -3.80 -3.22
CA TYR A 125 3.85 -2.66 -3.85
C TYR A 125 4.69 -1.88 -2.83
N GLY A 126 4.23 -1.75 -1.60
CA GLY A 126 4.97 -1.12 -0.51
C GLY A 126 6.25 -1.88 -0.17
N ALA A 127 6.18 -3.21 -0.09
CA ALA A 127 7.35 -4.06 0.10
C ALA A 127 8.37 -3.87 -1.04
N ALA A 128 7.92 -3.76 -2.30
CA ALA A 128 8.80 -3.48 -3.42
C ALA A 128 9.45 -2.09 -3.31
N ALA A 129 8.68 -1.05 -2.98
CA ALA A 129 9.21 0.30 -2.81
C ALA A 129 10.28 0.35 -1.71
N ILE A 130 9.99 -0.21 -0.54
CA ILE A 130 10.90 -0.24 0.61
C ILE A 130 12.15 -1.07 0.29
N ALA A 131 11.99 -2.25 -0.32
CA ALA A 131 13.12 -3.11 -0.64
C ALA A 131 14.06 -2.47 -1.66
N TYR A 132 13.52 -1.84 -2.69
CA TYR A 132 14.33 -1.18 -3.72
C TYR A 132 14.99 0.10 -3.20
N ASP A 133 14.34 0.84 -2.30
CA ASP A 133 14.94 2.01 -1.65
C ASP A 133 16.06 1.62 -0.67
N ARG A 134 15.88 0.54 0.11
CA ARG A 134 16.85 0.08 1.12
C ARG A 134 18.03 -0.67 0.52
N ALA A 135 17.77 -1.62 -0.37
CA ALA A 135 18.78 -2.57 -0.87
C ALA A 135 19.26 -2.24 -2.29
N GLY A 136 18.67 -1.23 -2.94
CA GLY A 136 18.95 -0.90 -4.34
C GLY A 136 18.34 -1.92 -5.32
N LEU A 137 18.57 -1.70 -6.61
CA LEU A 137 17.90 -2.45 -7.69
C LEU A 137 18.64 -3.75 -8.08
N ASN A 138 19.84 -3.99 -7.55
CA ASN A 138 20.71 -5.09 -7.92
C ASN A 138 20.86 -6.17 -6.82
N ALA A 139 20.11 -6.06 -5.72
CA ALA A 139 20.14 -7.06 -4.66
C ALA A 139 19.58 -8.41 -5.14
N ASN A 140 19.96 -9.50 -4.46
CA ASN A 140 19.43 -10.82 -4.77
C ASN A 140 17.98 -10.99 -4.29
N ALA A 141 17.31 -12.04 -4.76
CA ALA A 141 15.91 -12.28 -4.45
C ALA A 141 15.65 -12.55 -2.96
N GLU A 142 16.63 -13.15 -2.26
CA GLU A 142 16.55 -13.48 -0.85
C GLU A 142 16.48 -12.23 0.01
N VAL A 143 17.33 -11.23 -0.29
CA VAL A 143 17.31 -9.91 0.39
C VAL A 143 15.94 -9.23 0.20
N TYR A 144 15.42 -9.24 -1.02
CA TYR A 144 14.10 -8.65 -1.28
C TYR A 144 12.97 -9.40 -0.56
N ASN A 145 13.02 -10.73 -0.53
CA ASN A 145 12.01 -11.52 0.17
C ASN A 145 12.08 -11.31 1.68
N GLN A 146 13.28 -11.20 2.26
CA GLN A 146 13.45 -10.89 3.67
C GLN A 146 12.85 -9.51 4.02
N ILE A 147 13.15 -8.48 3.22
CA ILE A 147 12.57 -7.15 3.44
C ILE A 147 11.04 -7.18 3.31
N ALA A 148 10.50 -7.97 2.37
CA ALA A 148 9.05 -8.11 2.24
C ALA A 148 8.41 -8.74 3.50
N GLU A 149 9.05 -9.75 4.11
CA GLU A 149 8.59 -10.32 5.38
C GLU A 149 8.66 -9.31 6.53
N GLU A 150 9.73 -8.50 6.60
CA GLU A 150 9.85 -7.40 7.58
C GLU A 150 8.71 -6.39 7.41
N VAL A 151 8.39 -6.00 6.18
CA VAL A 151 7.29 -5.08 5.88
C VAL A 151 5.95 -5.70 6.28
N CYS A 152 5.73 -6.99 6.01
CA CYS A 152 4.52 -7.69 6.46
C CYS A 152 4.37 -7.65 7.98
N ALA A 153 5.46 -7.90 8.71
CA ALA A 153 5.48 -7.85 10.17
C ALA A 153 5.22 -6.42 10.69
N GLU A 154 5.82 -5.40 10.08
CA GLU A 154 5.59 -3.99 10.44
C GLU A 154 4.12 -3.58 10.20
N MET A 155 3.54 -3.96 9.05
CA MET A 155 2.14 -3.69 8.74
C MET A 155 1.19 -4.40 9.70
N THR A 156 1.50 -5.65 10.06
CA THR A 156 0.73 -6.42 11.03
C THR A 156 0.76 -5.75 12.40
N ALA A 157 1.94 -5.36 12.88
CA ALA A 157 2.09 -4.65 14.15
C ALA A 157 1.36 -3.29 14.14
N ALA A 158 1.41 -2.55 13.03
CA ALA A 158 0.69 -1.28 12.89
C ALA A 158 -0.84 -1.49 12.93
N LEU A 159 -1.36 -2.56 12.33
CA LEU A 159 -2.79 -2.88 12.41
C LEU A 159 -3.17 -3.33 13.82
N GLN A 160 -2.36 -4.16 14.48
CA GLN A 160 -2.60 -4.59 15.86
C GLN A 160 -2.67 -3.40 16.83
N ALA A 161 -1.85 -2.37 16.61
CA ALA A 161 -1.83 -1.17 17.46
C ALA A 161 -3.13 -0.34 17.39
N VAL A 162 -3.91 -0.46 16.31
CA VAL A 162 -5.17 0.26 16.09
C VAL A 162 -6.39 -0.66 16.02
N ALA A 163 -6.18 -1.95 16.18
CA ALA A 163 -7.24 -2.95 16.12
C ALA A 163 -8.29 -2.73 17.22
N VAL A 164 -9.54 -2.87 16.84
CA VAL A 164 -10.68 -2.83 17.77
C VAL A 164 -10.93 -4.25 18.27
N GLU A 165 -10.87 -4.43 19.59
CA GLU A 165 -11.23 -5.68 20.24
C GLU A 165 -12.75 -5.88 20.11
N ASP A 166 -13.16 -7.10 19.76
CA ASP A 166 -14.58 -7.44 19.56
C ASP A 166 -15.31 -6.48 18.60
N GLU A 167 -14.68 -6.15 17.47
CA GLU A 167 -15.28 -5.32 16.41
C GLU A 167 -16.68 -5.84 16.05
N PRO A 168 -17.75 -5.04 16.23
CA PRO A 168 -19.13 -5.52 16.05
C PRO A 168 -19.51 -5.73 14.59
N ASP A 169 -18.81 -5.08 13.64
CA ASP A 169 -19.05 -5.18 12.19
C ASP A 169 -17.75 -5.48 11.42
N PRO A 170 -17.15 -6.67 11.65
CA PRO A 170 -15.94 -7.03 10.95
C PRO A 170 -16.22 -7.27 9.47
N VAL A 171 -15.24 -6.91 8.63
CA VAL A 171 -15.36 -7.06 7.19
C VAL A 171 -15.31 -8.53 6.77
N ARG A 172 -15.84 -8.81 5.58
CA ARG A 172 -15.72 -10.11 4.90
C ARG A 172 -15.12 -9.89 3.53
N ILE A 173 -13.81 -10.07 3.41
CA ILE A 173 -13.10 -9.86 2.16
C ILE A 173 -13.01 -11.18 1.41
N LYS A 174 -13.37 -11.15 0.12
CA LYS A 174 -13.03 -12.24 -0.81
C LYS A 174 -11.62 -11.97 -1.33
N TRP A 175 -10.67 -12.70 -0.77
CA TRP A 175 -9.27 -12.62 -1.16
C TRP A 175 -9.05 -13.38 -2.48
N ASN A 176 -9.31 -12.72 -3.60
CA ASN A 176 -9.04 -13.24 -4.95
C ASN A 176 -7.68 -12.70 -5.40
N CYS A 177 -6.62 -13.23 -4.84
CA CYS A 177 -5.25 -12.85 -5.17
C CYS A 177 -4.58 -13.91 -6.03
#